data_c5d3b6636be69d487d385a45db146b3f
#
_entry.id   c5d3b6636be69d487d385a45db146b3f
#
_cell.length_a   1.000
_cell.length_b   1.000
_cell.length_c   1.000
_cell.angle_alpha   90.00
_cell.angle_beta   90.00
_cell.angle_gamma   90.00
#
_symmetry.space_group_name_H-M   'P 1'
#
loop_
_entity.id
_entity.type
_entity.pdbx_description
1 polymer ?
#
loop_
_entity_poly.entity_id
_entity_poly.type
_entity_poly.pdbx_seq_one_letter_code
_entity_poly.pdbx_strand_id
1 'polypeptide(L)'
;MYLAIEGVIGVGKTTLARMLQPAFEAGLLLEVFEENPFLSNFYGDRARYAFQTQMFFLLSRYYQQRRGVKEHMDAGRSLISDYTFEKHALFARVNLTGDELEMYNRIHEALCEKTVHPDLIVYLRTDAEVLMHRIAMRDRPYERQMER
;
A
#
# COMPACT_ATOMS: atom_id res chain seq x y z
N MET A 1 11.45 -5.92 -15.56
CA MET A 1 10.79 -4.62 -15.34
C MET A 1 9.89 -4.71 -14.12
N TYR A 2 10.00 -3.74 -13.22
CA TYR A 2 9.10 -3.60 -12.06
C TYR A 2 8.24 -2.35 -12.22
N LEU A 3 6.92 -2.51 -12.38
CA LEU A 3 5.94 -1.45 -12.52
C LEU A 3 5.09 -1.37 -11.24
N ALA A 4 4.96 -0.19 -10.65
CA ALA A 4 4.06 0.05 -9.53
C ALA A 4 2.90 0.96 -9.94
N ILE A 5 1.69 0.64 -9.48
CA ILE A 5 0.50 1.44 -9.70
C ILE A 5 0.12 2.11 -8.39
N GLU A 6 0.09 3.43 -8.38
CA GLU A 6 -0.25 4.24 -7.22
C GLU A 6 -1.52 5.07 -7.41
N GLY A 7 -2.06 5.54 -6.32
CA GLY A 7 -3.26 6.37 -6.28
C GLY A 7 -4.10 6.08 -5.04
N VAL A 8 -5.10 6.91 -4.81
CA VAL A 8 -5.97 6.84 -3.63
C VAL A 8 -6.80 5.56 -3.59
N ILE A 9 -7.37 5.28 -2.44
CA ILE A 9 -8.29 4.15 -2.23
C ILE A 9 -9.48 4.24 -3.20
N GLY A 10 -9.92 3.11 -3.76
CA GLY A 10 -11.05 3.08 -4.70
C GLY A 10 -10.75 3.51 -6.14
N VAL A 11 -9.54 4.00 -6.46
CA VAL A 11 -9.21 4.50 -7.81
C VAL A 11 -9.10 3.41 -8.88
N GLY A 12 -8.89 2.15 -8.49
CA GLY A 12 -8.83 1.01 -9.43
C GLY A 12 -7.44 0.43 -9.66
N LYS A 13 -6.49 0.65 -8.76
CA LYS A 13 -5.10 0.14 -8.86
C LYS A 13 -5.03 -1.36 -9.14
N THR A 14 -5.66 -2.15 -8.29
CA THR A 14 -5.67 -3.63 -8.41
C THR A 14 -6.32 -4.09 -9.71
N THR A 15 -7.38 -3.40 -10.15
CA THR A 15 -8.05 -3.70 -11.43
C THR A 15 -7.10 -3.48 -12.59
N LEU A 16 -6.42 -2.32 -12.63
CA LEU A 16 -5.45 -2.03 -13.67
C LEU A 16 -4.27 -3.00 -13.64
N ALA A 17 -3.74 -3.34 -12.46
CA ALA A 17 -2.66 -4.32 -12.32
C ALA A 17 -3.03 -5.66 -12.96
N ARG A 18 -4.25 -6.16 -12.69
CA ARG A 18 -4.76 -7.42 -13.27
C ARG A 18 -4.98 -7.33 -14.77
N MET A 19 -5.40 -6.19 -15.30
CA MET A 19 -5.58 -5.98 -16.73
C MET A 19 -4.25 -5.93 -17.50
N LEU A 20 -3.22 -5.35 -16.90
CA LEU A 20 -1.88 -5.25 -17.50
C LEU A 20 -1.08 -6.55 -17.38
N GLN A 21 -1.37 -7.39 -16.40
CA GLN A 21 -0.64 -8.63 -16.13
C GLN A 21 -0.42 -9.50 -17.39
N PRO A 22 -1.44 -9.85 -18.18
CA PRO A 22 -1.25 -10.72 -19.36
C PRO A 22 -0.45 -10.03 -20.46
N ALA A 23 -0.60 -8.71 -20.64
CA ALA A 23 0.10 -7.96 -21.67
C ALA A 23 1.61 -7.86 -21.43
N PHE A 24 2.02 -7.90 -20.16
CA PHE A 24 3.43 -7.82 -19.76
C PHE A 24 4.01 -9.16 -19.32
N GLU A 25 3.23 -10.24 -19.37
CA GLU A 25 3.58 -11.56 -18.84
C GLU A 25 4.18 -11.46 -17.41
N ALA A 26 3.60 -10.56 -16.59
CA ALA A 26 4.14 -10.15 -15.31
C ALA A 26 3.57 -10.96 -14.14
N GLY A 27 4.37 -11.11 -13.07
CA GLY A 27 3.85 -11.46 -11.76
C GLY A 27 3.03 -10.31 -11.16
N LEU A 28 2.16 -10.62 -10.20
CA LEU A 28 1.42 -9.61 -9.41
C LEU A 28 1.88 -9.60 -7.97
N LEU A 29 2.08 -8.41 -7.44
CA LEU A 29 2.31 -8.16 -6.02
C LEU A 29 1.20 -7.23 -5.53
N LEU A 30 0.16 -7.80 -4.94
CA LEU A 30 -1.02 -7.07 -4.50
C LEU A 30 -0.99 -6.77 -3.01
N GLU A 31 -1.51 -5.60 -2.65
CA GLU A 31 -1.61 -5.17 -1.26
C GLU A 31 -2.67 -6.01 -0.50
N VAL A 32 -2.26 -6.67 0.58
CA VAL A 32 -3.15 -7.45 1.46
C VAL A 32 -3.42 -6.63 2.72
N PHE A 33 -4.63 -6.12 2.86
CA PHE A 33 -5.04 -5.27 4.00
C PHE A 33 -5.56 -6.08 5.18
N GLU A 34 -6.22 -7.19 4.91
CA GLU A 34 -7.01 -7.96 5.87
C GLU A 34 -6.14 -8.65 6.94
N GLU A 35 -4.84 -8.76 6.72
CA GLU A 35 -3.90 -9.38 7.66
C GLU A 35 -3.53 -8.48 8.85
N ASN A 36 -3.88 -7.18 8.82
CA ASN A 36 -3.53 -6.28 9.91
C ASN A 36 -4.49 -6.44 11.10
N PRO A 37 -4.04 -7.02 12.23
CA PRO A 37 -4.89 -7.29 13.38
C PRO A 37 -5.35 -6.02 14.10
N PHE A 38 -4.70 -4.88 13.87
CA PHE A 38 -5.01 -3.59 14.48
C PHE A 38 -5.98 -2.75 13.66
N LEU A 39 -6.27 -3.14 12.40
CA LEU A 39 -7.00 -2.30 11.46
C LEU A 39 -8.42 -1.97 11.94
N SER A 40 -9.14 -2.96 12.47
CA SER A 40 -10.49 -2.74 13.01
C SER A 40 -10.48 -1.79 14.21
N ASN A 41 -9.52 -1.97 15.13
CA ASN A 41 -9.38 -1.13 16.30
C ASN A 41 -8.94 0.30 15.94
N PHE A 42 -8.11 0.45 14.91
CA PHE A 42 -7.67 1.75 14.40
C PHE A 42 -8.84 2.62 13.91
N TYR A 43 -9.82 2.04 13.23
CA TYR A 43 -11.00 2.81 12.81
C TYR A 43 -11.90 3.20 13.99
N GLY A 44 -11.88 2.45 15.10
CA GLY A 44 -12.61 2.77 16.33
C GLY A 44 -11.89 3.79 17.23
N ASP A 45 -10.57 3.71 17.34
CA ASP A 45 -9.73 4.59 18.18
C ASP A 45 -8.36 4.80 17.51
N ARG A 46 -8.31 5.78 16.61
CA ARG A 46 -7.08 6.10 15.85
C ARG A 46 -5.92 6.49 16.75
N ALA A 47 -6.16 7.32 17.75
CA ALA A 47 -5.10 7.82 18.61
C ALA A 47 -4.35 6.70 19.34
N ARG A 48 -5.06 5.67 19.74
CA ARG A 48 -4.50 4.53 20.48
C ARG A 48 -3.80 3.51 19.59
N TYR A 49 -4.33 3.29 18.37
CA TYR A 49 -3.89 2.17 17.53
C TYR A 49 -3.12 2.59 16.27
N ALA A 50 -2.91 3.90 16.05
CA ALA A 50 -2.24 4.40 14.86
C ALA A 50 -0.83 3.85 14.70
N PHE A 51 0.00 3.92 15.75
CA PHE A 51 1.39 3.48 15.68
C PHE A 51 1.51 1.99 15.36
N GLN A 52 0.79 1.14 16.10
CA GLN A 52 0.79 -0.30 15.89
C GLN A 52 0.33 -0.66 14.48
N THR A 53 -0.73 0.01 14.00
CA THR A 53 -1.28 -0.20 12.65
C THR A 53 -0.27 0.17 11.57
N GLN A 54 0.35 1.35 11.67
CA GLN A 54 1.34 1.82 10.70
C GLN A 54 2.60 0.96 10.72
N MET A 55 3.09 0.57 11.90
CA MET A 55 4.26 -0.31 12.03
C MET A 55 3.98 -1.70 11.45
N PHE A 56 2.81 -2.27 11.70
CA PHE A 56 2.44 -3.56 11.12
C PHE A 56 2.44 -3.50 9.59
N PHE A 57 1.82 -2.47 9.00
CA PHE A 57 1.82 -2.31 7.54
C PHE A 57 3.23 -2.13 6.99
N LEU A 58 4.06 -1.31 7.61
CA LEU A 58 5.44 -1.10 7.18
C LEU A 58 6.23 -2.41 7.13
N LEU A 59 6.21 -3.17 8.22
CA LEU A 59 6.96 -4.43 8.32
C LEU A 59 6.39 -5.50 7.38
N SER A 60 5.06 -5.66 7.33
CA SER A 60 4.42 -6.62 6.44
C SER A 60 4.78 -6.34 4.96
N ARG A 61 4.74 -5.07 4.54
CA ARG A 61 5.08 -4.68 3.17
C ARG A 61 6.56 -4.83 2.87
N TYR A 62 7.43 -4.54 3.84
CA TYR A 62 8.86 -4.77 3.69
C TYR A 62 9.16 -6.25 3.38
N TYR A 63 8.60 -7.17 4.16
CA TYR A 63 8.80 -8.60 3.92
C TYR A 63 8.16 -9.07 2.62
N GLN A 64 6.98 -8.59 2.29
CA GLN A 64 6.30 -8.91 1.04
C GLN A 64 7.11 -8.45 -0.18
N GLN A 65 7.61 -7.20 -0.17
CA GLN A 65 8.45 -6.69 -1.25
C GLN A 65 9.80 -7.40 -1.34
N ARG A 66 10.46 -7.57 -0.20
CA ARG A 66 11.76 -8.25 -0.17
C ARG A 66 11.70 -9.65 -0.77
N ARG A 67 10.62 -10.40 -0.53
CA ARG A 67 10.42 -11.72 -1.11
C ARG A 67 9.93 -11.63 -2.56
N GLY A 68 8.81 -10.99 -2.79
CA GLY A 68 8.14 -11.01 -4.10
C GLY A 68 8.89 -10.27 -5.19
N VAL A 69 9.41 -9.06 -4.91
CA VAL A 69 10.16 -8.29 -5.92
C VAL A 69 11.48 -8.98 -6.24
N LYS A 70 12.23 -9.38 -5.21
CA LYS A 70 13.52 -10.03 -5.42
C LYS A 70 13.39 -11.33 -6.21
N GLU A 71 12.45 -12.20 -5.89
CA GLU A 71 12.23 -13.47 -6.61
C GLU A 71 11.93 -13.25 -8.11
N HIS A 72 11.13 -12.23 -8.44
CA HIS A 72 10.80 -11.92 -9.83
C HIS A 72 11.97 -11.30 -10.59
N MET A 73 12.68 -10.35 -9.96
CA MET A 73 13.81 -9.66 -10.58
C MET A 73 14.99 -10.63 -10.80
N ASP A 74 15.33 -11.46 -9.82
CA ASP A 74 16.39 -12.46 -9.94
C ASP A 74 16.08 -13.51 -11.04
N ALA A 75 14.78 -13.80 -11.26
CA ALA A 75 14.33 -14.67 -12.33
C ALA A 75 14.21 -13.98 -13.71
N GLY A 76 14.55 -12.70 -13.82
CA GLY A 76 14.41 -11.90 -15.04
C GLY A 76 12.96 -11.66 -15.49
N ARG A 77 11.99 -11.85 -14.60
CA ARG A 77 10.55 -11.70 -14.90
C ARG A 77 10.07 -10.31 -14.57
N SER A 78 9.07 -9.85 -15.33
CA SER A 78 8.36 -8.60 -15.02
C SER A 78 7.47 -8.76 -13.80
N LEU A 79 7.27 -7.66 -13.05
CA LEU A 79 6.41 -7.59 -11.87
C LEU A 79 5.55 -6.33 -11.92
N ILE A 80 4.28 -6.45 -11.54
CA ILE A 80 3.36 -5.33 -11.35
C ILE A 80 2.87 -5.34 -9.91
N SER A 81 3.00 -4.21 -9.19
CA SER A 81 2.41 -4.03 -7.86
C SER A 81 1.30 -2.98 -7.90
N ASP A 82 0.32 -3.09 -6.99
CA ASP A 82 -0.73 -2.10 -6.81
C ASP A 82 -0.45 -1.15 -5.63
N TYR A 83 0.82 -1.03 -5.24
CA TYR A 83 1.33 -0.10 -4.24
C TYR A 83 2.84 0.12 -4.42
N THR A 84 3.36 1.22 -3.83
CA THR A 84 4.79 1.44 -3.60
C THR A 84 5.11 1.36 -2.11
N PHE A 85 6.38 1.07 -1.77
CA PHE A 85 6.80 1.03 -0.37
C PHE A 85 6.75 2.42 0.28
N GLU A 86 7.10 3.44 -0.47
CA GLU A 86 7.18 4.84 -0.02
C GLU A 86 5.82 5.42 0.40
N LYS A 87 4.73 4.89 -0.13
CA LYS A 87 3.35 5.28 0.23
C LYS A 87 3.10 5.23 1.73
N HIS A 88 3.71 4.28 2.43
CA HIS A 88 3.49 4.09 3.87
C HIS A 88 3.94 5.29 4.71
N ALA A 89 4.99 6.00 4.28
CA ALA A 89 5.43 7.23 4.95
C ALA A 89 4.38 8.36 4.88
N LEU A 90 3.60 8.43 3.80
CA LEU A 90 2.51 9.40 3.68
C LEU A 90 1.40 9.13 4.70
N PHE A 91 0.98 7.88 4.83
CA PHE A 91 -0.03 7.48 5.82
C PHE A 91 0.46 7.67 7.25
N ALA A 92 1.72 7.36 7.54
CA ALA A 92 2.30 7.60 8.85
C ALA A 92 2.25 9.09 9.23
N ARG A 93 2.61 9.99 8.32
CA ARG A 93 2.56 11.46 8.55
C ARG A 93 1.15 11.98 8.84
N VAL A 94 0.13 11.33 8.31
CA VAL A 94 -1.29 11.72 8.56
C VAL A 94 -1.78 11.20 9.91
N ASN A 95 -1.25 10.06 10.38
CA ASN A 95 -1.80 9.34 11.52
C ASN A 95 -0.91 9.40 12.78
N LEU A 96 0.37 9.75 12.66
CA LEU A 96 1.33 9.78 13.76
C LEU A 96 1.87 11.18 14.00
N THR A 97 2.24 11.46 15.24
CA THR A 97 2.86 12.73 15.66
C THR A 97 3.98 12.46 16.67
N GLY A 98 4.83 13.47 16.91
CA GLY A 98 5.87 13.42 17.95
C GLY A 98 6.82 12.22 17.82
N ASP A 99 7.13 11.60 18.93
CA ASP A 99 8.12 10.53 19.04
C ASP A 99 7.74 9.29 18.20
N GLU A 100 6.44 8.98 18.10
CA GLU A 100 5.97 7.85 17.29
C GLU A 100 6.26 8.06 15.80
N LEU A 101 6.02 9.27 15.28
CA LEU A 101 6.33 9.60 13.90
C LEU A 101 7.84 9.60 13.64
N GLU A 102 8.63 10.12 14.58
CA GLU A 102 10.09 10.12 14.46
C GLU A 102 10.64 8.70 14.41
N MET A 103 10.20 7.85 15.35
CA MET A 103 10.60 6.44 15.39
C MET A 103 10.19 5.70 14.10
N TYR A 104 8.97 5.93 13.65
CA TYR A 104 8.47 5.36 12.39
C TYR A 104 9.38 5.75 11.21
N ASN A 105 9.70 7.04 11.07
CA ASN A 105 10.50 7.54 9.95
C ASN A 105 11.91 6.91 9.94
N ARG A 106 12.56 6.78 11.09
CA ARG A 106 13.87 6.12 11.20
C ARG A 106 13.84 4.68 10.73
N ILE A 107 12.80 3.93 11.13
CA ILE A 107 12.63 2.54 10.70
C ILE A 107 12.32 2.47 9.20
N HIS A 108 11.43 3.34 8.72
CA HIS A 108 11.06 3.41 7.30
C HIS A 108 12.28 3.68 6.41
N GLU A 109 13.11 4.67 6.74
CA GLU A 109 14.33 5.00 6.01
C GLU A 109 15.30 3.82 5.96
N ALA A 110 15.57 3.17 7.10
CA ALA A 110 16.45 2.01 7.17
C ALA A 110 15.94 0.81 6.34
N LEU A 111 14.63 0.66 6.21
CA LEU A 111 14.02 -0.39 5.38
C LEU A 111 13.99 -0.02 3.90
N CYS A 112 13.75 1.26 3.56
CA CYS A 112 13.77 1.76 2.18
C CYS A 112 15.08 1.45 1.46
N GLU A 113 16.22 1.63 2.14
CA GLU A 113 17.55 1.33 1.58
C GLU A 113 17.72 -0.12 1.12
N LYS A 114 16.85 -1.02 1.57
CA LYS A 114 16.90 -2.46 1.30
C LYS A 114 15.78 -2.94 0.38
N THR A 115 14.94 -2.03 -0.09
CA THR A 115 13.84 -2.32 -1.02
C THR A 115 14.27 -2.04 -2.46
N VAL A 116 13.65 -2.72 -3.40
CA VAL A 116 13.84 -2.47 -4.83
C VAL A 116 12.82 -1.42 -5.27
N HIS A 117 13.29 -0.34 -5.86
CA HIS A 117 12.43 0.70 -6.41
C HIS A 117 11.83 0.26 -7.75
N PRO A 118 10.58 0.65 -8.06
CA PRO A 118 10.00 0.38 -9.36
C PRO A 118 10.71 1.16 -10.48
N ASP A 119 10.82 0.53 -11.65
CA ASP A 119 11.34 1.17 -12.87
C ASP A 119 10.35 2.23 -13.39
N LEU A 120 9.05 2.02 -13.14
CA LEU A 120 7.96 2.92 -13.56
C LEU A 120 6.86 2.96 -12.52
N ILE A 121 6.38 4.17 -12.22
CA ILE A 121 5.21 4.38 -11.36
C ILE A 121 4.08 4.97 -12.22
N VAL A 122 2.93 4.30 -12.23
CA VAL A 122 1.69 4.79 -12.84
C VAL A 122 0.78 5.33 -11.75
N TYR A 123 0.53 6.65 -11.77
CA TYR A 123 -0.31 7.29 -10.78
C TYR A 123 -1.73 7.50 -11.31
N LEU A 124 -2.71 6.85 -10.67
CA LEU A 124 -4.13 6.96 -11.01
C LEU A 124 -4.81 8.09 -10.22
N ARG A 125 -5.58 8.90 -10.93
CA ARG A 125 -6.39 9.98 -10.35
C ARG A 125 -7.83 9.88 -10.82
N THR A 126 -8.74 10.27 -9.96
CA THR A 126 -10.17 10.46 -10.27
C THR A 126 -10.80 11.40 -9.24
N ASP A 127 -12.03 11.84 -9.48
CA ASP A 127 -12.76 12.72 -8.58
C ASP A 127 -13.21 12.01 -7.31
N ALA A 128 -13.29 12.75 -6.20
CA ALA A 128 -13.67 12.21 -4.90
C ALA A 128 -15.05 11.54 -4.91
N GLU A 129 -16.01 12.08 -5.66
CA GLU A 129 -17.36 11.50 -5.79
C GLU A 129 -17.32 10.10 -6.42
N VAL A 130 -16.51 9.92 -7.45
CA VAL A 130 -16.31 8.60 -8.10
C VAL A 130 -15.66 7.62 -7.13
N LEU A 131 -14.70 8.08 -6.32
CA LEU A 131 -14.05 7.25 -5.30
C LEU A 131 -15.04 6.79 -4.24
N MET A 132 -15.81 7.71 -3.67
CA MET A 132 -16.81 7.38 -2.64
C MET A 132 -17.86 6.41 -3.16
N HIS A 133 -18.33 6.59 -4.41
CA HIS A 133 -19.25 5.65 -5.03
C HIS A 133 -18.64 4.24 -5.18
N ARG A 134 -17.39 4.14 -5.66
CA ARG A 134 -16.69 2.85 -5.82
C ARG A 134 -16.40 2.17 -4.48
N ILE A 135 -16.06 2.94 -3.44
CA ILE A 135 -15.84 2.44 -2.07
C ILE A 135 -17.15 1.88 -1.51
N ALA A 136 -18.26 2.62 -1.66
CA ALA A 136 -19.59 2.16 -1.24
C ALA A 136 -20.03 0.89 -1.96
N MET A 137 -19.82 0.79 -3.28
CA MET A 137 -20.13 -0.44 -4.04
C MET A 137 -19.31 -1.65 -3.60
N ARG A 138 -18.06 -1.44 -3.16
CA ARG A 138 -17.17 -2.51 -2.70
C ARG A 138 -17.57 -3.02 -1.31
N ASP A 139 -18.24 -2.18 -0.50
CA ASP A 139 -18.83 -2.45 0.81
C ASP A 139 -17.91 -3.22 1.80
N ARG A 140 -16.66 -2.84 1.91
CA ARG A 140 -15.76 -3.42 2.92
C ARG A 140 -16.15 -2.91 4.31
N PRO A 141 -16.32 -3.79 5.33
CA PRO A 141 -16.83 -3.40 6.66
C PRO A 141 -16.05 -2.26 7.32
N TYR A 142 -14.72 -2.25 7.20
CA TYR A 142 -13.84 -1.22 7.78
C TYR A 142 -13.84 0.11 7.00
N GLU A 143 -14.41 0.15 5.78
CA GLU A 143 -14.51 1.37 4.95
C GLU A 143 -15.85 2.10 5.14
N ARG A 144 -16.85 1.49 5.78
CA ARG A 144 -18.19 2.07 5.96
C ARG A 144 -18.21 3.37 6.75
N GLN A 145 -17.19 3.64 7.57
CA GLN A 145 -17.05 4.86 8.38
C GLN A 145 -16.08 5.88 7.75
N MET A 146 -15.70 5.68 6.49
CA MET A 146 -14.80 6.58 5.80
C MET A 146 -15.53 7.86 5.42
N GLU A 147 -15.04 9.01 5.91
CA GLU A 147 -15.49 10.34 5.53
C GLU A 147 -14.69 10.87 4.33
N ARG A 148 -15.24 11.90 3.65
CA ARG A 148 -14.60 12.57 2.49
C ARG A 148 -13.31 13.27 2.86
#